data_b276b45f2e9c3ceaa3e4e0e434f452a3
#
_entry.id   b276b45f2e9c3ceaa3e4e0e434f452a3
#
_cell.length_a   1.000
_cell.length_b   1.000
_cell.length_c   1.000
_cell.angle_alpha   90.00
_cell.angle_beta   90.00
_cell.angle_gamma   90.00
#
_symmetry.space_group_name_H-M   'P 1'
#
loop_
_entity.id
_entity.type
_entity.pdbx_description
1 polymer ?
#
loop_
_entity_poly.entity_id
_entity_poly.type
_entity_poly.pdbx_seq_one_letter_code
_entity_poly.pdbx_strand_id
1 'polypeptide(L)'
;LGTFEDKDKAPSSVKIPASAWKVLAVLSSIATMVMYAETMLIPAIPDLIREFNVSYSTSSWILTAYLVPGAVMMPIAGKLSDIYGKKNVLLTIMAIYVVGITIAGFSTSIYMLFIARAIQGIGMAMFVIAFGIIRDQFPREKISIGQGVISSMFASGAVIGLLAGGIIINNYGWHATFFSTIPVAVALFVVIWRFNYERKMEPWEQAPERIPAANIPKGVDVKGAIALATFVTSFLLALTLFETGSAGLQSAVQIAIFIATGAVALVLFILIEKRARVPLVDLKLMAHKAILPANLIIMIVGFSMFMVFQTIPVLVRNPHPLGFGGDAAMAGYVQLPFALVLLVFGPTSGLIVERLGSVRPIIIGTSITTTGFLFLLAFHNDWVSVAASLAVLSTGLSLTNVGALNVTILATPAQFMGMSVGMNTLLRIVGASVGPALAGVYMQTYQSTIEVANRPTAFPSMQAYSTIFLTAVILSVVSVMLAVFLKRRLNKMSIPNLA
;
A
#
# COMPACT_ATOMS: atom_id res chain seq x y z
N LEU A 1 15.92 59.25 9.81
CA LEU A 1 14.60 58.88 10.30
C LEU A 1 13.95 58.03 9.20
N GLY A 2 14.28 56.75 9.14
CA GLY A 2 13.68 55.79 8.25
C GLY A 2 12.63 55.01 9.06
N THR A 3 11.43 55.06 8.58
CA THR A 3 10.27 54.37 9.09
C THR A 3 10.47 52.85 9.10
N PHE A 4 10.41 52.24 10.29
CA PHE A 4 10.28 50.79 10.46
C PHE A 4 8.89 50.40 9.97
N GLU A 5 8.80 49.91 8.75
CA GLU A 5 7.61 49.23 8.23
C GLU A 5 7.44 47.85 8.86
N ASP A 6 6.39 47.78 9.56
CA ASP A 6 5.55 46.70 10.08
C ASP A 6 5.87 45.27 9.56
N LYS A 7 6.67 44.52 10.32
CA LYS A 7 6.98 43.12 10.09
C LYS A 7 6.04 42.14 10.83
N ASP A 8 4.94 42.62 11.39
CA ASP A 8 3.94 41.81 12.13
C ASP A 8 2.63 41.61 11.37
N LYS A 9 2.70 41.22 10.10
CA LYS A 9 1.58 40.51 9.48
C LYS A 9 1.78 39.02 9.72
N ALA A 10 1.04 38.47 10.69
CA ALA A 10 0.83 37.03 10.82
C ALA A 10 0.54 36.44 9.43
N PRO A 11 1.20 35.33 9.02
CA PRO A 11 1.01 34.77 7.69
C PRO A 11 -0.51 34.50 7.51
N SER A 12 -1.12 35.23 6.57
CA SER A 12 -2.51 35.01 6.19
C SER A 12 -2.68 33.51 5.90
N SER A 13 -3.58 32.83 6.60
CA SER A 13 -3.83 31.40 6.46
C SER A 13 -4.13 31.11 4.99
N VAL A 14 -3.18 30.56 4.26
CA VAL A 14 -3.32 30.21 2.84
C VAL A 14 -4.49 29.25 2.73
N LYS A 15 -5.60 29.71 2.12
CA LYS A 15 -6.81 28.91 1.94
C LYS A 15 -6.63 27.94 0.77
N ILE A 16 -7.05 26.68 0.97
CA ILE A 16 -7.10 25.69 -0.12
C ILE A 16 -8.23 26.09 -1.07
N PRO A 17 -7.97 26.23 -2.39
CA PRO A 17 -9.00 26.57 -3.36
C PRO A 17 -10.13 25.52 -3.40
N ALA A 18 -11.37 25.95 -3.65
CA ALA A 18 -12.51 25.03 -3.77
C ALA A 18 -12.35 24.02 -4.92
N SER A 19 -11.63 24.41 -5.98
CA SER A 19 -11.25 23.49 -7.08
C SER A 19 -10.38 22.35 -6.60
N ALA A 20 -9.40 22.62 -5.73
CA ALA A 20 -8.51 21.60 -5.16
C ALA A 20 -9.27 20.58 -4.29
N TRP A 21 -10.28 21.01 -3.55
CA TRP A 21 -11.15 20.09 -2.78
C TRP A 21 -11.97 19.16 -3.69
N LYS A 22 -12.49 19.67 -4.83
CA LYS A 22 -13.18 18.82 -5.82
C LYS A 22 -12.24 17.77 -6.41
N VAL A 23 -11.03 18.18 -6.76
CA VAL A 23 -9.99 17.24 -7.25
C VAL A 23 -9.66 16.21 -6.19
N LEU A 24 -9.46 16.64 -4.94
CA LEU A 24 -9.19 15.73 -3.82
C LEU A 24 -10.31 14.70 -3.63
N ALA A 25 -11.58 15.11 -3.72
CA ALA A 25 -12.72 14.19 -3.60
C ALA A 25 -12.68 13.10 -4.69
N VAL A 26 -12.43 13.46 -5.96
CA VAL A 26 -12.32 12.49 -7.06
C VAL A 26 -11.14 11.54 -6.85
N LEU A 27 -9.96 12.07 -6.50
CA LEU A 27 -8.77 11.25 -6.26
C LEU A 27 -8.92 10.32 -5.04
N SER A 28 -9.61 10.79 -4.01
CA SER A 28 -9.98 10.00 -2.83
C SER A 28 -10.92 8.85 -3.19
N SER A 29 -11.90 9.10 -4.05
CA SER A 29 -12.81 8.05 -4.54
C SER A 29 -12.06 6.99 -5.36
N ILE A 30 -11.07 7.40 -6.18
CA ILE A 30 -10.19 6.46 -6.89
C ILE A 30 -9.37 5.63 -5.90
N ALA A 31 -8.79 6.27 -4.88
CA ALA A 31 -8.02 5.59 -3.85
C ALA A 31 -8.87 4.52 -3.13
N THR A 32 -10.07 4.90 -2.72
CA THR A 32 -11.03 3.99 -2.08
C THR A 32 -11.39 2.81 -3.00
N MET A 33 -11.70 3.09 -4.27
CA MET A 33 -12.09 2.06 -5.25
C MET A 33 -10.95 1.06 -5.50
N VAL A 34 -9.72 1.52 -5.67
CA VAL A 34 -8.56 0.63 -5.93
C VAL A 34 -8.31 -0.29 -4.74
N MET A 35 -8.39 0.25 -3.51
CA MET A 35 -8.19 -0.55 -2.29
C MET A 35 -9.37 -1.46 -1.97
N TYR A 36 -10.60 -1.01 -2.25
CA TYR A 36 -11.78 -1.87 -2.21
C TYR A 36 -11.56 -3.12 -3.09
N ALA A 37 -11.14 -2.92 -4.33
CA ALA A 37 -10.92 -4.01 -5.27
C ALA A 37 -9.74 -4.92 -4.90
N GLU A 38 -8.75 -4.42 -4.13
CA GLU A 38 -7.66 -5.24 -3.59
C GLU A 38 -8.20 -6.24 -2.56
N THR A 39 -9.08 -5.80 -1.67
CA THR A 39 -9.46 -6.55 -0.48
C THR A 39 -10.81 -7.24 -0.57
N MET A 40 -11.68 -6.86 -1.49
CA MET A 40 -13.06 -7.38 -1.60
C MET A 40 -13.15 -8.90 -1.81
N LEU A 41 -12.10 -9.53 -2.38
CA LEU A 41 -12.06 -10.98 -2.60
C LEU A 41 -11.51 -11.78 -1.42
N ILE A 42 -10.91 -11.13 -0.43
CA ILE A 42 -10.33 -11.85 0.73
C ILE A 42 -11.37 -12.70 1.43
N PRO A 43 -12.61 -12.23 1.68
CA PRO A 43 -13.67 -13.06 2.26
C PRO A 43 -14.10 -14.25 1.37
N ALA A 44 -13.90 -14.15 0.04
CA ALA A 44 -14.27 -15.19 -0.92
C ALA A 44 -13.22 -16.30 -1.08
N ILE A 45 -12.03 -16.16 -0.50
CA ILE A 45 -10.95 -17.14 -0.69
C ILE A 45 -11.40 -18.59 -0.45
N PRO A 46 -12.13 -18.92 0.63
CA PRO A 46 -12.61 -20.29 0.83
C PRO A 46 -13.60 -20.76 -0.25
N ASP A 47 -14.41 -19.85 -0.79
CA ASP A 47 -15.38 -20.18 -1.84
C ASP A 47 -14.66 -20.44 -3.17
N LEU A 48 -13.65 -19.61 -3.51
CA LEU A 48 -12.81 -19.76 -4.69
C LEU A 48 -11.97 -21.06 -4.66
N ILE A 49 -11.47 -21.45 -3.47
CA ILE A 49 -10.78 -22.72 -3.26
C ILE A 49 -11.70 -23.89 -3.60
N ARG A 50 -12.96 -23.87 -3.14
CA ARG A 50 -13.94 -24.93 -3.38
C ARG A 50 -14.39 -24.96 -4.84
N GLU A 51 -14.73 -23.79 -5.41
CA GLU A 51 -15.28 -23.68 -6.77
C GLU A 51 -14.27 -24.09 -7.83
N PHE A 52 -13.01 -23.65 -7.69
CA PHE A 52 -11.93 -23.97 -8.65
C PHE A 52 -11.12 -25.20 -8.25
N ASN A 53 -11.42 -25.84 -7.11
CA ASN A 53 -10.70 -27.00 -6.57
C ASN A 53 -9.19 -26.77 -6.51
N VAL A 54 -8.77 -25.62 -5.96
CA VAL A 54 -7.36 -25.22 -5.82
C VAL A 54 -6.91 -25.23 -4.37
N SER A 55 -5.59 -25.27 -4.13
CA SER A 55 -5.02 -25.21 -2.79
C SER A 55 -5.06 -23.79 -2.19
N TYR A 56 -4.88 -23.65 -0.87
CA TYR A 56 -4.68 -22.36 -0.20
C TYR A 56 -3.52 -21.59 -0.80
N SER A 57 -2.44 -22.27 -1.13
CA SER A 57 -1.27 -21.69 -1.79
C SER A 57 -1.61 -21.11 -3.17
N THR A 58 -2.36 -21.84 -3.98
CA THR A 58 -2.81 -21.34 -5.29
C THR A 58 -3.73 -20.12 -5.12
N SER A 59 -4.56 -20.11 -4.08
CA SER A 59 -5.47 -18.97 -3.81
C SER A 59 -4.73 -17.70 -3.41
N SER A 60 -3.55 -17.76 -2.79
CA SER A 60 -2.75 -16.59 -2.44
C SER A 60 -2.31 -15.80 -3.67
N TRP A 61 -2.24 -16.45 -4.84
CA TRP A 61 -1.98 -15.79 -6.13
C TRP A 61 -3.03 -14.78 -6.54
N ILE A 62 -4.25 -14.87 -6.02
CA ILE A 62 -5.30 -13.87 -6.29
C ILE A 62 -4.85 -12.47 -5.84
N LEU A 63 -4.19 -12.38 -4.69
CA LEU A 63 -3.61 -11.13 -4.18
C LEU A 63 -2.27 -10.81 -4.85
N THR A 64 -1.40 -11.81 -4.97
CA THR A 64 -0.07 -11.63 -5.56
C THR A 64 -0.15 -11.16 -7.02
N ALA A 65 -1.05 -11.75 -7.83
CA ALA A 65 -1.26 -11.34 -9.21
C ALA A 65 -1.74 -9.88 -9.36
N TYR A 66 -2.40 -9.34 -8.34
CA TYR A 66 -2.78 -7.93 -8.28
C TYR A 66 -1.62 -7.03 -7.83
N LEU A 67 -0.89 -7.42 -6.80
CA LEU A 67 0.13 -6.59 -6.16
C LEU A 67 1.39 -6.43 -7.02
N VAL A 68 1.83 -7.51 -7.71
CA VAL A 68 3.07 -7.51 -8.49
C VAL A 68 3.05 -6.51 -9.64
N PRO A 69 2.06 -6.54 -10.56
CA PRO A 69 1.97 -5.55 -11.63
C PRO A 69 1.79 -4.12 -11.10
N GLY A 70 1.06 -3.98 -9.97
CA GLY A 70 0.89 -2.70 -9.30
C GLY A 70 2.22 -2.12 -8.83
N ALA A 71 3.03 -2.92 -8.15
CA ALA A 71 4.36 -2.51 -7.67
C ALA A 71 5.27 -2.04 -8.81
N VAL A 72 5.27 -2.77 -9.92
CA VAL A 72 6.09 -2.46 -11.10
C VAL A 72 5.58 -1.20 -11.82
N MET A 73 4.25 -1.06 -11.96
CA MET A 73 3.67 0.07 -12.68
C MET A 73 3.77 1.40 -11.94
N MET A 74 3.91 1.42 -10.62
CA MET A 74 3.98 2.67 -9.86
C MET A 74 5.13 3.61 -10.28
N PRO A 75 6.40 3.20 -10.31
CA PRO A 75 7.48 4.06 -10.76
C PRO A 75 7.36 4.40 -12.26
N ILE A 76 6.87 3.45 -13.07
CA ILE A 76 6.65 3.65 -14.51
C ILE A 76 5.58 4.73 -14.73
N ALA A 77 4.45 4.62 -14.06
CA ALA A 77 3.34 5.56 -14.20
C ALA A 77 3.69 6.96 -13.67
N GLY A 78 4.47 7.04 -12.58
CA GLY A 78 4.99 8.32 -12.10
C GLY A 78 5.74 9.04 -13.20
N LYS A 79 6.67 8.36 -13.86
CA LYS A 79 7.46 8.92 -14.95
C LYS A 79 6.64 9.19 -16.22
N LEU A 80 5.76 8.26 -16.62
CA LEU A 80 4.87 8.49 -17.75
C LEU A 80 3.99 9.73 -17.53
N SER A 81 3.53 9.94 -16.29
CA SER A 81 2.70 11.10 -15.94
C SER A 81 3.45 12.43 -16.04
N ASP A 82 4.76 12.42 -15.78
CA ASP A 82 5.61 13.61 -15.97
C ASP A 82 5.87 13.92 -17.43
N ILE A 83 5.91 12.88 -18.30
CA ILE A 83 6.17 13.03 -19.76
C ILE A 83 4.90 13.35 -20.54
N TYR A 84 3.82 12.56 -20.33
CA TYR A 84 2.60 12.61 -21.13
C TYR A 84 1.44 13.37 -20.48
N GLY A 85 1.68 13.91 -19.28
CA GLY A 85 0.67 14.60 -18.49
C GLY A 85 -0.13 13.66 -17.59
N LYS A 86 -0.38 14.12 -16.36
CA LYS A 86 -1.00 13.33 -15.30
C LYS A 86 -2.40 12.85 -15.64
N LYS A 87 -3.21 13.71 -16.28
CA LYS A 87 -4.58 13.39 -16.68
C LYS A 87 -4.63 12.24 -17.69
N ASN A 88 -3.83 12.33 -18.76
CA ASN A 88 -3.85 11.34 -19.83
C ASN A 88 -3.40 9.96 -19.33
N VAL A 89 -2.34 9.91 -18.52
CA VAL A 89 -1.84 8.65 -17.96
C VAL A 89 -2.84 8.08 -16.95
N LEU A 90 -3.48 8.92 -16.13
CA LEU A 90 -4.53 8.49 -15.21
C LEU A 90 -5.71 7.86 -15.96
N LEU A 91 -6.19 8.49 -17.02
CA LEU A 91 -7.28 7.96 -17.86
C LEU A 91 -6.90 6.64 -18.53
N THR A 92 -5.67 6.54 -19.07
CA THR A 92 -5.19 5.29 -19.69
C THR A 92 -5.16 4.15 -18.69
N ILE A 93 -4.58 4.36 -17.50
CA ILE A 93 -4.51 3.34 -16.45
C ILE A 93 -5.92 2.97 -15.99
N MET A 94 -6.82 3.94 -15.87
CA MET A 94 -8.19 3.69 -15.45
C MET A 94 -8.98 2.88 -16.49
N ALA A 95 -8.74 3.12 -17.80
CA ALA A 95 -9.32 2.30 -18.87
C ALA A 95 -8.82 0.85 -18.78
N ILE A 96 -7.51 0.63 -18.60
CA ILE A 96 -6.92 -0.70 -18.39
C ILE A 96 -7.54 -1.38 -17.16
N TYR A 97 -7.70 -0.63 -16.06
CA TYR A 97 -8.31 -1.12 -14.83
C TYR A 97 -9.77 -1.57 -15.04
N VAL A 98 -10.58 -0.80 -15.77
CA VAL A 98 -11.97 -1.17 -16.12
C VAL A 98 -12.01 -2.47 -16.93
N VAL A 99 -11.10 -2.64 -17.88
CA VAL A 99 -10.97 -3.90 -18.64
C VAL A 99 -10.65 -5.06 -17.70
N GLY A 100 -9.69 -4.89 -16.79
CA GLY A 100 -9.31 -5.92 -15.82
C GLY A 100 -10.48 -6.32 -14.91
N ILE A 101 -11.24 -5.36 -14.37
CA ILE A 101 -12.43 -5.64 -13.55
C ILE A 101 -13.48 -6.41 -14.35
N THR A 102 -13.72 -6.00 -15.58
CA THR A 102 -14.73 -6.64 -16.45
C THR A 102 -14.35 -8.09 -16.72
N ILE A 103 -13.11 -8.38 -17.10
CA ILE A 103 -12.61 -9.74 -17.29
C ILE A 103 -12.76 -10.56 -16.00
N ALA A 104 -12.45 -9.98 -14.83
CA ALA A 104 -12.57 -10.65 -13.54
C ALA A 104 -14.03 -11.02 -13.22
N GLY A 105 -14.98 -10.13 -13.52
CA GLY A 105 -16.41 -10.37 -13.30
C GLY A 105 -16.98 -11.50 -14.15
N PHE A 106 -16.38 -11.80 -15.30
CA PHE A 106 -16.77 -12.89 -16.20
C PHE A 106 -15.83 -14.11 -16.13
N SER A 107 -14.92 -14.17 -15.14
CA SER A 107 -13.95 -15.26 -15.08
C SER A 107 -14.60 -16.58 -14.70
N THR A 108 -14.31 -17.62 -15.51
CA THR A 108 -14.79 -19.00 -15.32
C THR A 108 -13.69 -19.96 -14.89
N SER A 109 -12.46 -19.47 -14.79
CA SER A 109 -11.30 -20.25 -14.33
C SER A 109 -10.38 -19.40 -13.45
N ILE A 110 -9.67 -20.07 -12.54
CA ILE A 110 -8.70 -19.41 -11.65
C ILE A 110 -7.60 -18.69 -12.43
N TYR A 111 -7.15 -19.25 -13.54
CA TYR A 111 -6.11 -18.63 -14.39
C TYR A 111 -6.61 -17.35 -15.07
N MET A 112 -7.87 -17.35 -15.55
CA MET A 112 -8.50 -16.15 -16.08
C MET A 112 -8.63 -15.08 -15.02
N LEU A 113 -8.97 -15.46 -13.78
CA LEU A 113 -9.01 -14.54 -12.65
C LEU A 113 -7.62 -13.97 -12.34
N PHE A 114 -6.53 -14.77 -12.39
CA PHE A 114 -5.16 -14.28 -12.18
C PHE A 114 -4.76 -13.25 -13.24
N ILE A 115 -5.05 -13.51 -14.52
CA ILE A 115 -4.77 -12.58 -15.60
C ILE A 115 -5.57 -11.27 -15.40
N ALA A 116 -6.84 -11.38 -15.08
CA ALA A 116 -7.70 -10.23 -14.81
C ALA A 116 -7.18 -9.41 -13.61
N ARG A 117 -6.75 -10.07 -12.54
CA ARG A 117 -6.12 -9.42 -11.37
C ARG A 117 -4.80 -8.75 -11.72
N ALA A 118 -4.00 -9.34 -12.60
CA ALA A 118 -2.75 -8.73 -13.07
C ALA A 118 -3.03 -7.43 -13.86
N ILE A 119 -4.01 -7.45 -14.76
CA ILE A 119 -4.43 -6.26 -15.50
C ILE A 119 -5.00 -5.20 -14.54
N GLN A 120 -5.84 -5.61 -13.61
CA GLN A 120 -6.43 -4.72 -12.59
C GLN A 120 -5.37 -4.12 -11.67
N GLY A 121 -4.33 -4.88 -11.32
CA GLY A 121 -3.22 -4.44 -10.47
C GLY A 121 -2.48 -3.22 -11.01
N ILE A 122 -2.43 -3.03 -12.33
CA ILE A 122 -1.89 -1.83 -12.97
C ILE A 122 -2.56 -0.56 -12.42
N GLY A 123 -3.83 -0.67 -12.01
CA GLY A 123 -4.61 0.41 -11.41
C GLY A 123 -4.02 0.97 -10.11
N MET A 124 -3.19 0.21 -9.39
CA MET A 124 -2.50 0.72 -8.20
C MET A 124 -1.60 1.92 -8.51
N ALA A 125 -1.10 2.03 -9.72
CA ALA A 125 -0.29 3.16 -10.16
C ALA A 125 -1.04 4.50 -10.16
N MET A 126 -2.38 4.50 -10.12
CA MET A 126 -3.18 5.71 -9.97
C MET A 126 -2.87 6.48 -8.69
N PHE A 127 -2.39 5.80 -7.62
CA PHE A 127 -1.97 6.47 -6.38
C PHE A 127 -0.82 7.45 -6.59
N VAL A 128 0.22 7.02 -7.30
CA VAL A 128 1.41 7.86 -7.55
C VAL A 128 1.00 9.12 -8.32
N ILE A 129 0.11 8.94 -9.30
CA ILE A 129 -0.41 10.06 -10.09
C ILE A 129 -1.29 10.97 -9.24
N ALA A 130 -2.13 10.40 -8.35
CA ALA A 130 -2.97 11.16 -7.44
C ALA A 130 -2.13 12.06 -6.51
N PHE A 131 -1.06 11.54 -5.90
CA PHE A 131 -0.14 12.35 -5.10
C PHE A 131 0.52 13.46 -5.93
N GLY A 132 0.88 13.17 -7.17
CA GLY A 132 1.40 14.16 -8.10
C GLY A 132 0.40 15.28 -8.43
N ILE A 133 -0.89 14.94 -8.62
CA ILE A 133 -1.94 15.94 -8.88
C ILE A 133 -2.19 16.79 -7.62
N ILE A 134 -2.24 16.19 -6.43
CA ILE A 134 -2.38 16.94 -5.16
C ILE A 134 -1.28 17.98 -5.02
N ARG A 135 -0.04 17.60 -5.31
CA ARG A 135 1.09 18.53 -5.27
C ARG A 135 0.89 19.73 -6.20
N ASP A 136 0.31 19.53 -7.38
CA ASP A 136 0.11 20.60 -8.36
C ASP A 136 -1.11 21.49 -8.01
N GLN A 137 -2.08 20.97 -7.27
CA GLN A 137 -3.35 21.64 -6.98
C GLN A 137 -3.40 22.31 -5.59
N PHE A 138 -2.55 21.86 -4.65
CA PHE A 138 -2.56 22.34 -3.28
C PHE A 138 -1.42 23.34 -3.05
N PRO A 139 -1.64 24.37 -2.20
CA PRO A 139 -0.57 25.20 -1.68
C PRO A 139 0.49 24.35 -0.99
N ARG A 140 1.76 24.74 -1.09
CA ARG A 140 2.89 23.95 -0.55
C ARG A 140 2.73 23.58 0.92
N GLU A 141 2.24 24.52 1.72
CA GLU A 141 2.03 24.37 3.17
C GLU A 141 0.88 23.40 3.50
N LYS A 142 -0.01 23.11 2.55
CA LYS A 142 -1.22 22.30 2.73
C LYS A 142 -1.20 20.97 1.97
N ILE A 143 -0.11 20.64 1.28
CA ILE A 143 0.04 19.37 0.53
C ILE A 143 -0.16 18.16 1.46
N SER A 144 0.37 18.23 2.70
CA SER A 144 0.24 17.16 3.71
C SER A 144 -1.21 16.81 4.05
N ILE A 145 -2.12 17.79 4.02
CA ILE A 145 -3.56 17.56 4.24
C ILE A 145 -4.14 16.71 3.12
N GLY A 146 -3.89 17.08 1.85
CA GLY A 146 -4.35 16.30 0.70
C GLY A 146 -3.80 14.88 0.68
N GLN A 147 -2.52 14.71 1.00
CA GLN A 147 -1.88 13.40 1.10
C GLN A 147 -2.44 12.56 2.25
N GLY A 148 -2.70 13.17 3.40
CA GLY A 148 -3.32 12.51 4.54
C GLY A 148 -4.73 12.00 4.22
N VAL A 149 -5.55 12.81 3.51
CA VAL A 149 -6.89 12.40 3.08
C VAL A 149 -6.81 11.23 2.09
N ILE A 150 -5.95 11.27 1.06
CA ILE A 150 -5.79 10.15 0.12
C ILE A 150 -5.32 8.90 0.86
N SER A 151 -4.36 9.01 1.78
CA SER A 151 -3.85 7.87 2.55
C SER A 151 -4.92 7.26 3.46
N SER A 152 -5.79 8.08 4.05
CA SER A 152 -6.91 7.58 4.86
C SER A 152 -7.99 6.91 4.02
N MET A 153 -8.30 7.46 2.84
CA MET A 153 -9.25 6.84 1.91
C MET A 153 -8.73 5.52 1.34
N PHE A 154 -7.43 5.42 1.11
CA PHE A 154 -6.74 4.18 0.77
C PHE A 154 -7.02 3.09 1.82
N ALA A 155 -6.75 3.38 3.08
CA ALA A 155 -6.96 2.41 4.15
C ALA A 155 -8.45 2.11 4.39
N SER A 156 -9.31 3.14 4.31
CA SER A 156 -10.76 2.97 4.44
C SER A 156 -11.33 2.11 3.32
N GLY A 157 -10.81 2.27 2.08
CA GLY A 157 -11.19 1.45 0.93
C GLY A 157 -10.91 -0.03 1.17
N ALA A 158 -9.78 -0.36 1.80
CA ALA A 158 -9.44 -1.75 2.13
C ALA A 158 -10.48 -2.38 3.06
N VAL A 159 -10.96 -1.65 4.04
CA VAL A 159 -11.94 -2.19 4.99
C VAL A 159 -13.35 -2.17 4.43
N ILE A 160 -13.73 -1.15 3.66
CA ILE A 160 -14.98 -1.17 2.90
C ILE A 160 -15.00 -2.38 1.97
N GLY A 161 -13.86 -2.74 1.36
CA GLY A 161 -13.72 -3.94 0.54
C GLY A 161 -13.99 -5.22 1.31
N LEU A 162 -13.47 -5.38 2.51
CA LEU A 162 -13.74 -6.54 3.35
C LEU A 162 -15.20 -6.62 3.79
N LEU A 163 -15.77 -5.51 4.27
CA LEU A 163 -17.15 -5.45 4.75
C LEU A 163 -18.15 -5.63 3.61
N ALA A 164 -18.14 -4.72 2.65
CA ALA A 164 -19.08 -4.76 1.53
C ALA A 164 -18.82 -5.99 0.66
N GLY A 165 -17.55 -6.38 0.47
CA GLY A 165 -17.18 -7.62 -0.20
C GLY A 165 -17.79 -8.83 0.48
N GLY A 166 -17.64 -8.98 1.80
CA GLY A 166 -18.23 -10.08 2.56
C GLY A 166 -19.75 -10.15 2.44
N ILE A 167 -20.44 -9.00 2.55
CA ILE A 167 -21.91 -8.91 2.40
C ILE A 167 -22.34 -9.28 0.96
N ILE A 168 -21.66 -8.76 -0.04
CA ILE A 168 -21.97 -9.03 -1.45
C ILE A 168 -21.74 -10.51 -1.76
N ILE A 169 -20.63 -11.09 -1.30
CA ILE A 169 -20.28 -12.49 -1.53
C ILE A 169 -21.34 -13.42 -0.90
N ASN A 170 -21.74 -13.17 0.33
CA ASN A 170 -22.76 -13.97 1.00
C ASN A 170 -24.10 -13.97 0.29
N ASN A 171 -24.49 -12.85 -0.34
CA ASN A 171 -25.83 -12.71 -0.94
C ASN A 171 -25.87 -12.99 -2.44
N TYR A 172 -24.79 -12.69 -3.16
CA TYR A 172 -24.77 -12.65 -4.65
C TYR A 172 -23.57 -13.38 -5.27
N GLY A 173 -22.69 -13.97 -4.45
CA GLY A 173 -21.46 -14.61 -4.91
C GLY A 173 -20.33 -13.61 -5.21
N TRP A 174 -19.12 -14.14 -5.38
CA TRP A 174 -17.91 -13.32 -5.51
C TRP A 174 -17.82 -12.51 -6.83
N HIS A 175 -18.44 -13.00 -7.92
CA HIS A 175 -18.51 -12.26 -9.19
C HIS A 175 -19.19 -10.88 -9.02
N ALA A 176 -20.20 -10.82 -8.17
CA ALA A 176 -20.96 -9.59 -7.93
C ALA A 176 -20.10 -8.46 -7.35
N THR A 177 -19.00 -8.77 -6.67
CA THR A 177 -18.05 -7.75 -6.18
C THR A 177 -17.41 -6.99 -7.32
N PHE A 178 -17.07 -7.67 -8.42
CA PHE A 178 -16.55 -7.02 -9.62
C PHE A 178 -17.62 -6.22 -10.35
N PHE A 179 -18.80 -6.82 -10.55
CA PHE A 179 -19.91 -6.14 -11.22
C PHE A 179 -20.37 -4.87 -10.47
N SER A 180 -20.30 -4.85 -9.15
CA SER A 180 -20.60 -3.66 -8.35
C SER A 180 -19.56 -2.55 -8.53
N THR A 181 -18.32 -2.90 -8.85
CA THR A 181 -17.21 -1.96 -9.02
C THR A 181 -17.19 -1.32 -10.42
N ILE A 182 -17.66 -2.02 -11.46
CA ILE A 182 -17.66 -1.52 -12.85
C ILE A 182 -18.36 -0.16 -12.98
N PRO A 183 -19.61 0.03 -12.53
CA PRO A 183 -20.29 1.32 -12.68
C PRO A 183 -19.57 2.47 -11.95
N VAL A 184 -18.97 2.19 -10.79
CA VAL A 184 -18.18 3.18 -10.03
C VAL A 184 -16.93 3.58 -10.81
N ALA A 185 -16.21 2.59 -11.37
CA ALA A 185 -15.00 2.83 -12.15
C ALA A 185 -15.30 3.63 -13.43
N VAL A 186 -16.37 3.28 -14.14
CA VAL A 186 -16.81 3.99 -15.36
C VAL A 186 -17.27 5.42 -15.01
N ALA A 187 -18.01 5.61 -13.92
CA ALA A 187 -18.43 6.95 -13.49
C ALA A 187 -17.21 7.83 -13.16
N LEU A 188 -16.24 7.30 -12.41
CA LEU A 188 -15.00 8.03 -12.12
C LEU A 188 -14.19 8.32 -13.39
N PHE A 189 -14.12 7.38 -14.34
CA PHE A 189 -13.48 7.60 -15.64
C PHE A 189 -14.12 8.79 -16.37
N VAL A 190 -15.45 8.83 -16.46
CA VAL A 190 -16.19 9.92 -17.11
C VAL A 190 -15.99 11.26 -16.39
N VAL A 191 -16.00 11.24 -15.06
CA VAL A 191 -15.73 12.44 -14.26
C VAL A 191 -14.33 12.98 -14.55
N ILE A 192 -13.28 12.12 -14.55
CA ILE A 192 -11.91 12.54 -14.84
C ILE A 192 -11.78 13.04 -16.27
N TRP A 193 -12.42 12.37 -17.21
CA TRP A 193 -12.39 12.78 -18.61
C TRP A 193 -13.01 14.18 -18.80
N ARG A 194 -14.13 14.46 -18.16
CA ARG A 194 -14.83 15.77 -18.19
C ARG A 194 -14.13 16.84 -17.37
N PHE A 195 -13.42 16.49 -16.31
CA PHE A 195 -12.75 17.46 -15.43
C PHE A 195 -11.47 17.98 -16.08
N ASN A 196 -11.38 19.31 -16.21
CA ASN A 196 -10.14 19.97 -16.62
C ASN A 196 -9.30 20.24 -15.38
N TYR A 197 -8.24 19.44 -15.14
CA TYR A 197 -7.31 19.61 -14.02
C TYR A 197 -6.26 20.72 -14.26
N GLU A 198 -6.31 21.40 -15.41
CA GLU A 198 -5.39 22.48 -15.71
C GLU A 198 -5.75 23.69 -14.83
N ARG A 199 -4.98 23.84 -13.74
CA ARG A 199 -4.97 25.08 -12.99
C ARG A 199 -4.38 26.16 -13.89
N LYS A 200 -5.13 27.21 -14.21
CA LYS A 200 -4.57 28.45 -14.69
C LYS A 200 -3.70 29.00 -13.55
N MET A 201 -2.38 28.99 -13.74
CA MET A 201 -1.47 29.62 -12.76
C MET A 201 -1.81 31.08 -12.64
N GLU A 202 -2.03 31.52 -11.41
CA GLU A 202 -2.16 32.94 -11.13
C GLU A 202 -0.77 33.60 -11.35
N PRO A 203 -0.72 34.84 -11.86
CA PRO A 203 0.53 35.49 -12.29
C PRO A 203 1.60 35.66 -11.18
N TRP A 204 1.21 35.60 -9.89
CA TRP A 204 2.11 35.72 -8.72
C TRP A 204 2.68 34.37 -8.23
N GLU A 205 2.19 33.24 -8.73
CA GLU A 205 2.81 31.96 -8.47
C GLU A 205 4.03 31.83 -9.38
N GLN A 206 5.17 32.35 -8.91
CA GLN A 206 6.46 32.06 -9.52
C GLN A 206 6.60 30.55 -9.49
N ALA A 207 6.40 29.92 -10.65
CA ALA A 207 6.70 28.51 -10.82
C ALA A 207 8.16 28.30 -10.38
N PRO A 208 8.44 27.35 -9.47
CA PRO A 208 9.83 26.91 -9.35
C PRO A 208 10.24 26.53 -10.77
N GLU A 209 11.43 26.95 -11.21
CA GLU A 209 11.97 26.68 -12.55
C GLU A 209 11.52 25.29 -13.00
N ARG A 210 10.42 25.26 -13.77
CA ARG A 210 10.04 24.04 -14.46
C ARG A 210 11.13 23.83 -15.47
N ILE A 211 11.87 22.75 -15.32
CA ILE A 211 12.72 22.30 -16.43
C ILE A 211 11.77 22.28 -17.63
N PRO A 212 12.03 23.07 -18.68
CA PRO A 212 11.17 23.07 -19.87
C PRO A 212 10.92 21.61 -20.27
N ALA A 213 9.70 21.26 -20.62
CA ALA A 213 9.34 19.88 -21.00
C ALA A 213 10.25 19.33 -22.12
N ALA A 214 10.88 20.22 -22.89
CA ALA A 214 11.92 19.92 -23.87
C ALA A 214 13.21 19.33 -23.25
N ASN A 215 13.52 19.60 -21.97
CA ASN A 215 14.73 19.15 -21.29
C ASN A 215 14.49 17.94 -20.35
N ILE A 216 13.26 17.46 -20.23
CA ILE A 216 12.98 16.19 -19.55
C ILE A 216 13.36 15.07 -20.51
N PRO A 217 14.36 14.23 -20.18
CA PRO A 217 14.75 13.14 -21.08
C PRO A 217 13.54 12.25 -21.36
N LYS A 218 13.06 12.27 -22.60
CA LYS A 218 11.93 11.45 -23.06
C LYS A 218 12.37 9.99 -23.12
N GLY A 219 11.75 9.14 -22.32
CA GLY A 219 11.97 7.70 -22.34
C GLY A 219 11.67 7.06 -20.99
N VAL A 220 11.21 5.82 -21.02
CA VAL A 220 11.06 4.94 -19.85
C VAL A 220 12.13 3.87 -19.96
N ASP A 221 12.81 3.57 -18.88
CA ASP A 221 13.74 2.43 -18.85
C ASP A 221 12.95 1.11 -18.84
N VAL A 222 12.58 0.66 -20.03
CA VAL A 222 11.84 -0.60 -20.21
C VAL A 222 12.67 -1.79 -19.73
N LYS A 223 14.01 -1.73 -19.89
CA LYS A 223 14.89 -2.82 -19.45
C LYS A 223 14.93 -2.89 -17.92
N GLY A 224 15.07 -1.76 -17.24
CA GLY A 224 14.97 -1.67 -15.79
C GLY A 224 13.59 -2.11 -15.29
N ALA A 225 12.50 -1.70 -15.96
CA ALA A 225 11.15 -2.12 -15.63
C ALA A 225 10.96 -3.66 -15.70
N ILE A 226 11.46 -4.29 -16.79
CA ILE A 226 11.41 -5.75 -16.95
C ILE A 226 12.24 -6.44 -15.88
N ALA A 227 13.45 -5.96 -15.60
CA ALA A 227 14.32 -6.52 -14.57
C ALA A 227 13.68 -6.41 -13.18
N LEU A 228 13.07 -5.26 -12.85
CA LEU A 228 12.34 -5.07 -11.60
C LEU A 228 11.12 -6.01 -11.50
N ALA A 229 10.32 -6.11 -12.58
CA ALA A 229 9.19 -7.02 -12.65
C ALA A 229 9.63 -8.47 -12.43
N THR A 230 10.70 -8.90 -13.11
CA THR A 230 11.25 -10.26 -12.99
C THR A 230 11.73 -10.51 -11.56
N PHE A 231 12.45 -9.56 -10.94
CA PHE A 231 12.89 -9.67 -9.55
C PHE A 231 11.72 -9.86 -8.59
N VAL A 232 10.74 -8.93 -8.63
CA VAL A 232 9.59 -8.95 -7.71
C VAL A 232 8.77 -10.22 -7.91
N THR A 233 8.49 -10.59 -9.17
CA THR A 233 7.72 -11.81 -9.50
C THR A 233 8.44 -13.07 -9.04
N SER A 234 9.71 -13.21 -9.36
CA SER A 234 10.51 -14.40 -8.97
C SER A 234 10.62 -14.51 -7.45
N PHE A 235 10.84 -13.40 -6.74
CA PHE A 235 10.91 -13.39 -5.29
C PHE A 235 9.58 -13.85 -4.65
N LEU A 236 8.45 -13.33 -5.14
CA LEU A 236 7.13 -13.71 -4.63
C LEU A 236 6.76 -15.16 -4.99
N LEU A 237 7.18 -15.63 -6.18
CA LEU A 237 7.02 -17.05 -6.56
C LEU A 237 7.81 -17.98 -5.65
N ALA A 238 9.08 -17.66 -5.38
CA ALA A 238 9.90 -18.43 -4.46
C ALA A 238 9.25 -18.52 -3.07
N LEU A 239 8.72 -17.39 -2.58
CA LEU A 239 8.06 -17.32 -1.29
C LEU A 239 6.77 -18.15 -1.25
N THR A 240 5.95 -18.08 -2.30
CA THR A 240 4.72 -18.87 -2.42
C THR A 240 5.01 -20.38 -2.48
N LEU A 241 6.04 -20.80 -3.21
CA LEU A 241 6.44 -22.21 -3.25
C LEU A 241 7.00 -22.70 -1.91
N PHE A 242 7.68 -21.83 -1.17
CA PHE A 242 8.12 -22.11 0.19
C PHE A 242 6.93 -22.35 1.14
N GLU A 243 5.86 -21.58 0.96
CA GLU A 243 4.61 -21.69 1.71
C GLU A 243 3.88 -23.01 1.46
N THR A 244 3.94 -23.56 0.23
CA THR A 244 3.22 -24.80 -0.11
C THR A 244 3.70 -26.04 0.66
N GLY A 245 4.83 -25.97 1.36
CA GLY A 245 5.32 -27.04 2.20
C GLY A 245 5.54 -28.39 1.48
N SER A 246 5.53 -28.39 0.14
CA SER A 246 5.81 -29.60 -0.64
C SER A 246 7.27 -30.00 -0.43
N ALA A 247 7.48 -30.87 0.57
CA ALA A 247 8.78 -31.38 1.00
C ALA A 247 9.35 -32.37 -0.03
N GLY A 248 9.59 -31.91 -1.26
CA GLY A 248 10.19 -32.70 -2.31
C GLY A 248 11.40 -32.01 -2.92
N LEU A 249 12.36 -32.78 -3.40
CA LEU A 249 13.54 -32.27 -4.12
C LEU A 249 13.13 -31.33 -5.27
N GLN A 250 12.02 -31.63 -5.94
CA GLN A 250 11.50 -30.84 -7.05
C GLN A 250 11.07 -29.43 -6.61
N SER A 251 10.39 -29.30 -5.47
CA SER A 251 9.99 -28.00 -4.91
C SER A 251 11.19 -27.19 -4.45
N ALA A 252 12.16 -27.83 -3.80
CA ALA A 252 13.40 -27.18 -3.39
C ALA A 252 14.18 -26.66 -4.60
N VAL A 253 14.25 -27.41 -5.69
CA VAL A 253 14.88 -26.98 -6.94
C VAL A 253 14.13 -25.79 -7.56
N GLN A 254 12.80 -25.82 -7.61
CA GLN A 254 12.00 -24.69 -8.12
C GLN A 254 12.21 -23.43 -7.30
N ILE A 255 12.19 -23.52 -5.96
CA ILE A 255 12.47 -22.39 -5.07
C ILE A 255 13.87 -21.84 -5.35
N ALA A 256 14.89 -22.71 -5.45
CA ALA A 256 16.25 -22.28 -5.76
C ALA A 256 16.36 -21.59 -7.13
N ILE A 257 15.66 -22.08 -8.15
CA ILE A 257 15.60 -21.44 -9.48
C ILE A 257 14.98 -20.04 -9.37
N PHE A 258 13.86 -19.89 -8.66
CA PHE A 258 13.24 -18.57 -8.53
C PHE A 258 14.06 -17.60 -7.69
N ILE A 259 14.72 -18.07 -6.62
CA ILE A 259 15.67 -17.25 -5.85
C ILE A 259 16.85 -16.82 -6.73
N ALA A 260 17.44 -17.74 -7.49
CA ALA A 260 18.54 -17.43 -8.39
C ALA A 260 18.12 -16.45 -9.49
N THR A 261 16.95 -16.67 -10.13
CA THR A 261 16.40 -15.78 -11.15
C THR A 261 16.14 -14.40 -10.57
N GLY A 262 15.54 -14.32 -9.37
CA GLY A 262 15.31 -13.06 -8.67
C GLY A 262 16.63 -12.33 -8.33
N ALA A 263 17.64 -13.05 -7.82
CA ALA A 263 18.95 -12.47 -7.53
C ALA A 263 19.64 -11.92 -8.79
N VAL A 264 19.63 -12.68 -9.88
CA VAL A 264 20.17 -12.23 -11.18
C VAL A 264 19.40 -11.02 -11.69
N ALA A 265 18.07 -11.04 -11.63
CA ALA A 265 17.24 -9.93 -12.06
C ALA A 265 17.48 -8.65 -11.22
N LEU A 266 17.69 -8.78 -9.90
CA LEU A 266 18.05 -7.68 -9.02
C LEU A 266 19.42 -7.08 -9.38
N VAL A 267 20.41 -7.93 -9.62
CA VAL A 267 21.75 -7.49 -10.04
C VAL A 267 21.66 -6.77 -11.39
N LEU A 268 20.94 -7.34 -12.36
CA LEU A 268 20.70 -6.72 -13.67
C LEU A 268 19.96 -5.38 -13.52
N PHE A 269 18.93 -5.31 -12.69
CA PHE A 269 18.22 -4.06 -12.39
C PHE A 269 19.19 -2.99 -11.87
N ILE A 270 20.00 -3.31 -10.85
CA ILE A 270 20.99 -2.37 -10.29
C ILE A 270 22.00 -1.93 -11.36
N LEU A 271 22.48 -2.83 -12.21
CA LEU A 271 23.44 -2.51 -13.27
C LEU A 271 22.83 -1.63 -14.37
N ILE A 272 21.59 -1.92 -14.75
CA ILE A 272 20.82 -1.14 -15.73
C ILE A 272 20.58 0.27 -15.18
N GLU A 273 20.05 0.38 -13.94
CA GLU A 273 19.77 1.67 -13.31
C GLU A 273 21.01 2.54 -13.13
N LYS A 274 22.16 1.94 -12.81
CA LYS A 274 23.45 2.68 -12.73
C LYS A 274 23.90 3.25 -14.06
N ARG A 275 23.51 2.64 -15.18
CA ARG A 275 23.92 3.05 -16.54
C ARG A 275 22.82 3.76 -17.31
N ALA A 276 21.59 3.74 -16.83
CA ALA A 276 20.45 4.33 -17.49
C ALA A 276 20.61 5.87 -17.52
N ARG A 277 20.43 6.47 -18.72
CA ARG A 277 20.38 7.94 -18.85
C ARG A 277 19.17 8.53 -18.11
N VAL A 278 18.13 7.74 -17.95
CA VAL A 278 16.86 8.13 -17.34
C VAL A 278 16.37 6.97 -16.47
N PRO A 279 16.95 6.78 -15.27
CA PRO A 279 16.63 5.66 -14.41
C PRO A 279 15.17 5.71 -13.93
N LEU A 280 14.56 4.54 -13.68
CA LEU A 280 13.26 4.42 -13.01
C LEU A 280 13.39 4.73 -11.52
N VAL A 281 14.50 4.31 -10.93
CA VAL A 281 14.83 4.44 -9.52
C VAL A 281 16.23 5.04 -9.40
N ASP A 282 16.34 6.27 -8.92
CA ASP A 282 17.66 6.83 -8.62
C ASP A 282 18.25 6.17 -7.37
N LEU A 283 19.19 5.25 -7.58
CA LEU A 283 19.85 4.51 -6.49
C LEU A 283 20.63 5.42 -5.54
N LYS A 284 21.14 6.59 -6.01
CA LYS A 284 21.83 7.57 -5.15
C LYS A 284 20.82 8.25 -4.24
N LEU A 285 19.65 8.59 -4.80
CA LEU A 285 18.56 9.18 -4.05
C LEU A 285 18.00 8.17 -3.04
N MET A 286 17.84 6.91 -3.44
CA MET A 286 17.40 5.83 -2.54
C MET A 286 18.38 5.62 -1.39
N ALA A 287 19.68 5.71 -1.64
CA ALA A 287 20.73 5.61 -0.62
C ALA A 287 20.89 6.89 0.23
N HIS A 288 20.09 7.93 -0.02
CA HIS A 288 20.16 9.17 0.75
C HIS A 288 19.91 8.93 2.23
N LYS A 289 20.70 9.62 3.07
CA LYS A 289 20.76 9.39 4.54
C LYS A 289 19.42 9.54 5.27
N ALA A 290 18.47 10.29 4.72
CA ALA A 290 17.13 10.47 5.26
C ALA A 290 16.10 9.53 4.58
N ILE A 291 16.19 9.34 3.26
CA ILE A 291 15.20 8.62 2.46
C ILE A 291 15.28 7.12 2.72
N LEU A 292 16.48 6.55 2.78
CA LEU A 292 16.64 5.10 2.99
C LEU A 292 16.01 4.61 4.30
N PRO A 293 16.29 5.21 5.48
CA PRO A 293 15.64 4.77 6.70
C PRO A 293 14.10 4.96 6.68
N ALA A 294 13.60 6.06 6.12
CA ALA A 294 12.16 6.29 5.99
C ALA A 294 11.50 5.21 5.13
N ASN A 295 12.11 4.86 4.01
CA ASN A 295 11.64 3.80 3.12
C ASN A 295 11.70 2.40 3.75
N LEU A 296 12.76 2.09 4.51
CA LEU A 296 12.85 0.83 5.25
C LEU A 296 11.78 0.73 6.33
N ILE A 297 11.49 1.81 7.05
CA ILE A 297 10.39 1.86 8.03
C ILE A 297 9.07 1.52 7.35
N ILE A 298 8.74 2.16 6.22
CA ILE A 298 7.49 1.91 5.49
C ILE A 298 7.42 0.47 4.97
N MET A 299 8.52 -0.09 4.50
CA MET A 299 8.60 -1.49 4.05
C MET A 299 8.29 -2.45 5.20
N ILE A 300 8.92 -2.26 6.37
CA ILE A 300 8.73 -3.13 7.54
C ILE A 300 7.31 -2.97 8.10
N VAL A 301 6.81 -1.75 8.15
CA VAL A 301 5.44 -1.46 8.60
C VAL A 301 4.42 -2.10 7.65
N GLY A 302 4.63 -1.99 6.33
CA GLY A 302 3.81 -2.68 5.32
C GLY A 302 3.82 -4.20 5.53
N PHE A 303 5.00 -4.78 5.75
CA PHE A 303 5.16 -6.20 6.05
C PHE A 303 4.34 -6.64 7.27
N SER A 304 4.57 -6.01 8.42
CA SER A 304 3.92 -6.38 9.68
C SER A 304 2.40 -6.19 9.61
N MET A 305 1.96 -5.09 9.01
CA MET A 305 0.55 -4.77 8.87
C MET A 305 -0.19 -5.80 8.02
N PHE A 306 0.31 -6.08 6.80
CA PHE A 306 -0.39 -6.99 5.89
C PHE A 306 -0.32 -8.44 6.35
N MET A 307 0.74 -8.83 7.06
CA MET A 307 0.83 -10.12 7.73
C MET A 307 -0.32 -10.31 8.73
N VAL A 308 -0.57 -9.32 9.60
CA VAL A 308 -1.65 -9.36 10.58
C VAL A 308 -3.00 -9.18 9.90
N PHE A 309 -3.13 -8.24 8.97
CA PHE A 309 -4.39 -7.90 8.32
C PHE A 309 -5.03 -9.09 7.59
N GLN A 310 -4.22 -9.92 6.95
CA GLN A 310 -4.67 -11.17 6.32
C GLN A 310 -4.96 -12.28 7.33
N THR A 311 -4.28 -12.27 8.49
CA THR A 311 -4.47 -13.28 9.53
C THR A 311 -5.82 -13.14 10.23
N ILE A 312 -6.30 -11.91 10.46
CA ILE A 312 -7.53 -11.65 11.20
C ILE A 312 -8.76 -12.34 10.61
N PRO A 313 -9.04 -12.30 9.28
CA PRO A 313 -10.17 -13.03 8.71
C PRO A 313 -10.09 -14.55 8.93
N VAL A 314 -8.88 -15.12 8.91
CA VAL A 314 -8.68 -16.56 9.16
C VAL A 314 -8.96 -16.88 10.63
N LEU A 315 -8.43 -16.08 11.58
CA LEU A 315 -8.71 -16.22 13.01
C LEU A 315 -10.22 -16.11 13.31
N VAL A 316 -10.92 -15.16 12.68
CA VAL A 316 -12.35 -14.97 12.90
C VAL A 316 -13.16 -16.12 12.34
N ARG A 317 -12.82 -16.66 11.18
CA ARG A 317 -13.60 -17.70 10.49
C ARG A 317 -13.30 -19.13 10.93
N ASN A 318 -12.16 -19.36 11.59
CA ASN A 318 -11.85 -20.68 12.10
C ASN A 318 -12.78 -21.09 13.24
N PRO A 319 -13.17 -22.37 13.31
CA PRO A 319 -14.08 -22.86 14.36
C PRO A 319 -13.41 -22.84 15.73
N HIS A 320 -14.24 -22.75 16.80
CA HIS A 320 -13.76 -22.92 18.16
C HIS A 320 -13.13 -24.31 18.36
N PRO A 321 -12.06 -24.48 19.15
CA PRO A 321 -11.33 -23.43 19.91
C PRO A 321 -10.21 -22.73 19.14
N LEU A 322 -10.05 -22.98 17.83
CA LEU A 322 -8.95 -22.48 16.99
C LEU A 322 -9.22 -21.09 16.37
N GLY A 323 -10.40 -20.57 16.56
CA GLY A 323 -10.83 -19.24 16.12
C GLY A 323 -12.17 -18.86 16.73
N PHE A 324 -12.84 -17.84 16.17
CA PHE A 324 -14.10 -17.33 16.74
C PHE A 324 -15.35 -17.95 16.15
N GLY A 325 -15.25 -18.82 15.14
CA GLY A 325 -16.38 -19.47 14.48
C GLY A 325 -17.31 -18.50 13.74
N GLY A 326 -16.81 -17.30 13.40
CA GLY A 326 -17.57 -16.24 12.74
C GLY A 326 -17.69 -16.43 11.23
N ASP A 327 -18.49 -15.58 10.62
CA ASP A 327 -18.65 -15.48 9.17
C ASP A 327 -17.76 -14.38 8.54
N ALA A 328 -17.88 -14.19 7.24
CA ALA A 328 -17.14 -13.17 6.51
C ALA A 328 -17.53 -11.75 6.94
N ALA A 329 -18.77 -11.51 7.33
CA ALA A 329 -19.24 -10.22 7.82
C ALA A 329 -18.61 -9.89 9.17
N MET A 330 -18.52 -10.86 10.09
CA MET A 330 -17.85 -10.70 11.38
C MET A 330 -16.38 -10.36 11.21
N ALA A 331 -15.67 -10.97 10.26
CA ALA A 331 -14.29 -10.61 9.94
C ALA A 331 -14.15 -9.13 9.53
N GLY A 332 -15.12 -8.61 8.79
CA GLY A 332 -15.21 -7.20 8.47
C GLY A 332 -15.49 -6.32 9.69
N TYR A 333 -16.43 -6.71 10.57
CA TYR A 333 -16.75 -5.97 11.80
C TYR A 333 -15.56 -5.86 12.75
N VAL A 334 -14.77 -6.92 12.89
CA VAL A 334 -13.54 -6.92 13.71
C VAL A 334 -12.50 -5.95 13.17
N GLN A 335 -12.43 -5.75 11.86
CA GLN A 335 -11.49 -4.82 11.21
C GLN A 335 -12.05 -3.39 11.06
N LEU A 336 -13.35 -3.18 11.29
CA LEU A 336 -13.99 -1.87 11.15
C LEU A 336 -13.35 -0.76 12.01
N PRO A 337 -13.01 -0.96 13.31
CA PRO A 337 -12.36 0.06 14.12
C PRO A 337 -11.02 0.52 13.54
N PHE A 338 -10.26 -0.39 12.94
CA PHE A 338 -9.02 -0.05 12.24
C PHE A 338 -9.27 0.99 11.13
N ALA A 339 -10.30 0.81 10.32
CA ALA A 339 -10.64 1.72 9.24
C ALA A 339 -11.15 3.07 9.73
N LEU A 340 -12.06 3.04 10.70
CA LEU A 340 -12.64 4.27 11.25
C LEU A 340 -11.57 5.17 11.87
N VAL A 341 -10.64 4.56 12.61
CA VAL A 341 -9.51 5.28 13.19
C VAL A 341 -8.60 5.83 12.11
N LEU A 342 -8.26 5.06 11.07
CA LEU A 342 -7.47 5.56 9.95
C LEU A 342 -8.15 6.72 9.20
N LEU A 343 -9.46 6.65 9.01
CA LEU A 343 -10.24 7.71 8.38
C LEU A 343 -10.13 9.03 9.14
N VAL A 344 -10.23 8.98 10.47
CA VAL A 344 -10.15 10.16 11.34
C VAL A 344 -8.70 10.63 11.55
N PHE A 345 -7.79 9.69 11.79
CA PHE A 345 -6.39 10.00 12.06
C PHE A 345 -5.56 10.32 10.82
N GLY A 346 -5.99 9.95 9.62
CA GLY A 346 -5.28 10.28 8.39
C GLY A 346 -5.07 11.80 8.22
N PRO A 347 -6.13 12.62 8.15
CA PRO A 347 -6.01 14.07 8.10
C PRO A 347 -5.33 14.67 9.33
N THR A 348 -5.66 14.15 10.53
CA THR A 348 -5.11 14.61 11.82
C THR A 348 -3.60 14.37 11.89
N SER A 349 -3.11 13.23 11.36
CA SER A 349 -1.67 12.93 11.28
C SER A 349 -0.92 13.97 10.45
N GLY A 350 -1.53 14.48 9.38
CA GLY A 350 -0.96 15.58 8.58
C GLY A 350 -0.76 16.85 9.41
N LEU A 351 -1.75 17.21 10.24
CA LEU A 351 -1.64 18.37 11.15
C LEU A 351 -0.60 18.15 12.26
N ILE A 352 -0.49 16.93 12.77
CA ILE A 352 0.52 16.58 13.77
C ILE A 352 1.93 16.68 13.17
N VAL A 353 2.12 16.19 11.95
CA VAL A 353 3.39 16.28 11.21
C VAL A 353 3.76 17.74 10.93
N GLU A 354 2.79 18.59 10.57
CA GLU A 354 3.01 20.02 10.38
C GLU A 354 3.52 20.71 11.65
N ARG A 355 3.00 20.33 12.84
CA ARG A 355 3.37 20.96 14.12
C ARG A 355 4.63 20.40 14.77
N LEU A 356 4.86 19.08 14.68
CA LEU A 356 5.94 18.38 15.40
C LEU A 356 7.16 18.10 14.52
N GLY A 357 7.12 18.47 13.22
CA GLY A 357 8.07 18.00 12.23
C GLY A 357 7.76 16.57 11.78
N SER A 358 8.57 16.04 10.85
CA SER A 358 8.27 14.75 10.21
C SER A 358 8.72 13.54 11.03
N VAL A 359 9.82 13.65 11.77
CA VAL A 359 10.49 12.48 12.39
C VAL A 359 9.89 12.11 13.75
N ARG A 360 9.46 13.10 14.55
CA ARG A 360 8.81 12.82 15.83
C ARG A 360 7.52 12.00 15.68
N PRO A 361 6.61 12.33 14.74
CA PRO A 361 5.44 11.51 14.46
C PRO A 361 5.78 10.09 14.02
N ILE A 362 6.89 9.84 13.29
CA ILE A 362 7.33 8.50 12.94
C ILE A 362 7.66 7.69 14.21
N ILE A 363 8.41 8.27 15.15
CA ILE A 363 8.77 7.58 16.40
C ILE A 363 7.52 7.30 17.23
N ILE A 364 6.65 8.28 17.41
CA ILE A 364 5.39 8.13 18.15
C ILE A 364 4.52 7.06 17.46
N GLY A 365 4.37 7.17 16.12
CA GLY A 365 3.57 6.24 15.34
C GLY A 365 4.07 4.81 15.40
N THR A 366 5.36 4.57 15.17
CA THR A 366 5.95 3.23 15.29
C THR A 366 5.85 2.67 16.70
N SER A 367 5.97 3.49 17.76
CA SER A 367 5.78 3.07 19.14
C SER A 367 4.33 2.66 19.44
N ILE A 368 3.34 3.45 18.98
CA ILE A 368 1.92 3.11 19.11
C ILE A 368 1.60 1.82 18.31
N THR A 369 2.14 1.66 17.11
CA THR A 369 1.99 0.44 16.31
C THR A 369 2.55 -0.77 17.04
N THR A 370 3.72 -0.65 17.67
CA THR A 370 4.32 -1.71 18.49
C THR A 370 3.41 -2.09 19.67
N THR A 371 2.83 -1.09 20.34
CA THR A 371 1.86 -1.32 21.43
C THR A 371 0.62 -2.06 20.92
N GLY A 372 0.10 -1.70 19.75
CA GLY A 372 -1.03 -2.41 19.11
C GLY A 372 -0.72 -3.88 18.81
N PHE A 373 0.48 -4.19 18.29
CA PHE A 373 0.91 -5.56 18.08
C PHE A 373 1.14 -6.33 19.39
N LEU A 374 1.65 -5.68 20.42
CA LEU A 374 1.76 -6.28 21.77
C LEU A 374 0.39 -6.62 22.34
N PHE A 375 -0.60 -5.75 22.16
CA PHE A 375 -1.97 -6.05 22.59
C PHE A 375 -2.58 -7.22 21.81
N LEU A 376 -2.37 -7.30 20.49
CA LEU A 376 -2.76 -8.47 19.69
C LEU A 376 -2.10 -9.76 20.20
N LEU A 377 -0.79 -9.71 20.50
CA LEU A 377 -0.06 -10.86 21.03
C LEU A 377 -0.62 -11.32 22.38
N ALA A 378 -0.96 -10.38 23.26
CA ALA A 378 -1.43 -10.66 24.62
C ALA A 378 -2.93 -10.99 24.69
N PHE A 379 -3.75 -10.38 23.82
CA PHE A 379 -5.21 -10.38 23.95
C PHE A 379 -5.88 -10.71 22.62
N HIS A 380 -5.63 -11.89 22.03
CA HIS A 380 -6.26 -12.34 20.79
C HIS A 380 -7.28 -13.47 20.96
N ASN A 381 -7.74 -13.68 22.21
CA ASN A 381 -8.69 -14.76 22.54
C ASN A 381 -10.16 -14.39 22.29
N ASP A 382 -10.45 -13.10 22.11
CA ASP A 382 -11.79 -12.60 21.82
C ASP A 382 -11.76 -11.51 20.75
N TRP A 383 -12.86 -11.39 20.02
CA TRP A 383 -12.97 -10.48 18.88
C TRP A 383 -12.94 -8.99 19.28
N VAL A 384 -13.40 -8.62 20.48
CA VAL A 384 -13.44 -7.24 20.96
C VAL A 384 -12.01 -6.75 21.25
N SER A 385 -11.22 -7.57 21.91
CA SER A 385 -9.80 -7.28 22.19
C SER A 385 -8.98 -7.18 20.90
N VAL A 386 -9.25 -8.03 19.92
CA VAL A 386 -8.64 -7.95 18.59
C VAL A 386 -9.02 -6.64 17.90
N ALA A 387 -10.30 -6.27 17.90
CA ALA A 387 -10.79 -5.03 17.27
C ALA A 387 -10.19 -3.78 17.94
N ALA A 388 -10.09 -3.77 19.27
CA ALA A 388 -9.46 -2.68 20.04
C ALA A 388 -7.96 -2.57 19.73
N SER A 389 -7.26 -3.69 19.65
CA SER A 389 -5.83 -3.74 19.28
C SER A 389 -5.59 -3.18 17.88
N LEU A 390 -6.46 -3.51 16.94
CA LEU A 390 -6.42 -2.99 15.56
C LEU A 390 -6.67 -1.47 15.51
N ALA A 391 -7.53 -0.93 16.37
CA ALA A 391 -7.75 0.52 16.49
C ALA A 391 -6.48 1.24 16.98
N VAL A 392 -5.80 0.72 18.01
CA VAL A 392 -4.51 1.26 18.47
C VAL A 392 -3.47 1.20 17.36
N LEU A 393 -3.35 0.06 16.70
CA LEU A 393 -2.40 -0.17 15.62
C LEU A 393 -2.59 0.83 14.47
N SER A 394 -3.83 1.09 14.06
CA SER A 394 -4.15 2.00 12.96
C SER A 394 -3.76 3.45 13.25
N THR A 395 -3.87 3.90 14.50
CA THR A 395 -3.41 5.22 14.95
C THR A 395 -1.91 5.41 14.69
N GLY A 396 -1.11 4.42 15.12
CA GLY A 396 0.33 4.44 14.91
C GLY A 396 0.72 4.37 13.43
N LEU A 397 0.04 3.53 12.66
CA LEU A 397 0.26 3.41 11.21
C LEU A 397 0.02 4.72 10.48
N SER A 398 -1.05 5.44 10.80
CA SER A 398 -1.36 6.72 10.17
C SER A 398 -0.24 7.74 10.36
N LEU A 399 0.24 7.91 11.60
CA LEU A 399 1.36 8.81 11.92
C LEU A 399 2.65 8.40 11.22
N THR A 400 2.95 7.10 11.19
CA THR A 400 4.17 6.57 10.57
C THR A 400 4.17 6.79 9.06
N ASN A 401 3.06 6.48 8.38
CA ASN A 401 2.94 6.63 6.94
C ASN A 401 3.06 8.08 6.50
N VAL A 402 2.32 8.99 7.14
CA VAL A 402 2.34 10.41 6.79
C VAL A 402 3.72 11.02 7.10
N GLY A 403 4.30 10.69 8.26
CA GLY A 403 5.62 11.18 8.66
C GLY A 403 6.74 10.71 7.73
N ALA A 404 6.78 9.41 7.39
CA ALA A 404 7.82 8.85 6.53
C ALA A 404 7.71 9.34 5.08
N LEU A 405 6.48 9.46 4.55
CA LEU A 405 6.26 10.06 3.24
C LEU A 405 6.72 11.52 3.23
N ASN A 406 6.43 12.29 4.28
CA ASN A 406 6.84 13.69 4.38
C ASN A 406 8.37 13.83 4.47
N VAL A 407 9.07 12.96 5.23
CA VAL A 407 10.55 12.91 5.21
C VAL A 407 11.06 12.68 3.79
N THR A 408 10.48 11.72 3.07
CA THR A 408 10.89 11.41 1.70
C THR A 408 10.69 12.61 0.77
N ILE A 409 9.55 13.30 0.87
CA ILE A 409 9.21 14.46 0.06
C ILE A 409 10.18 15.63 0.34
N LEU A 410 10.40 15.96 1.62
CA LEU A 410 11.25 17.08 2.02
C LEU A 410 12.74 16.85 1.72
N ALA A 411 13.19 15.58 1.77
CA ALA A 411 14.55 15.20 1.46
C ALA A 411 14.82 15.06 -0.06
N THR A 412 13.79 15.15 -0.89
CA THR A 412 13.90 14.94 -2.34
C THR A 412 13.84 16.26 -3.11
N PRO A 413 14.79 16.52 -4.03
CA PRO A 413 14.69 17.64 -4.96
C PRO A 413 13.38 17.59 -5.76
N ALA A 414 12.79 18.77 -6.05
CA ALA A 414 11.47 18.88 -6.65
C ALA A 414 11.32 18.08 -7.97
N GLN A 415 12.38 17.99 -8.76
CA GLN A 415 12.43 17.29 -10.04
C GLN A 415 12.35 15.76 -9.93
N PHE A 416 12.68 15.17 -8.76
CA PHE A 416 12.68 13.72 -8.53
C PHE A 416 11.58 13.28 -7.59
N MET A 417 10.62 14.14 -7.26
CA MET A 417 9.62 13.86 -6.23
C MET A 417 8.69 12.70 -6.61
N GLY A 418 8.21 12.67 -7.87
CA GLY A 418 7.37 11.56 -8.35
C GLY A 418 8.08 10.21 -8.23
N MET A 419 9.36 10.17 -8.60
CA MET A 419 10.22 8.98 -8.46
C MET A 419 10.36 8.55 -6.99
N SER A 420 10.63 9.50 -6.07
CA SER A 420 10.82 9.18 -4.65
C SER A 420 9.55 8.70 -3.97
N VAL A 421 8.40 9.28 -4.29
CA VAL A 421 7.08 8.82 -3.81
C VAL A 421 6.77 7.44 -4.39
N GLY A 422 7.07 7.22 -5.66
CA GLY A 422 6.94 5.91 -6.31
C GLY A 422 7.79 4.85 -5.64
N MET A 423 9.04 5.15 -5.31
CA MET A 423 9.95 4.26 -4.57
C MET A 423 9.44 3.94 -3.16
N ASN A 424 8.98 4.96 -2.43
CA ASN A 424 8.40 4.77 -1.10
C ASN A 424 7.21 3.80 -1.16
N THR A 425 6.33 4.00 -2.14
CA THR A 425 5.15 3.15 -2.34
C THR A 425 5.54 1.74 -2.81
N LEU A 426 6.53 1.62 -3.72
CA LEU A 426 7.07 0.32 -4.15
C LEU A 426 7.58 -0.50 -2.95
N LEU A 427 8.41 0.09 -2.09
CA LEU A 427 8.97 -0.61 -0.93
C LEU A 427 7.87 -1.00 0.07
N ARG A 428 6.86 -0.15 0.26
CA ARG A 428 5.68 -0.50 1.06
C ARG A 428 4.96 -1.72 0.51
N ILE A 429 4.78 -1.82 -0.82
CA ILE A 429 4.11 -2.95 -1.46
C ILE A 429 4.97 -4.22 -1.41
N VAL A 430 6.28 -4.10 -1.59
CA VAL A 430 7.20 -5.24 -1.40
C VAL A 430 7.05 -5.79 0.02
N GLY A 431 7.05 -4.93 1.04
CA GLY A 431 6.77 -5.34 2.42
C GLY A 431 5.38 -5.99 2.55
N ALA A 432 4.34 -5.34 2.02
CA ALA A 432 2.96 -5.82 2.05
C ALA A 432 2.77 -7.18 1.35
N SER A 433 3.58 -7.50 0.35
CA SER A 433 3.51 -8.79 -0.37
C SER A 433 4.19 -9.93 0.40
N VAL A 434 5.25 -9.62 1.14
CA VAL A 434 6.01 -10.62 1.93
C VAL A 434 5.23 -11.03 3.20
N GLY A 435 4.50 -10.08 3.81
CA GLY A 435 3.79 -10.31 5.06
C GLY A 435 2.79 -11.47 5.01
N PRO A 436 1.82 -11.46 4.11
CA PRO A 436 0.84 -12.53 3.94
C PRO A 436 1.47 -13.89 3.69
N ALA A 437 2.50 -13.95 2.86
CA ALA A 437 3.18 -15.20 2.55
C ALA A 437 3.86 -15.80 3.78
N LEU A 438 4.53 -14.99 4.61
CA LEU A 438 5.11 -15.48 5.86
C LEU A 438 4.02 -15.92 6.87
N ALA A 439 2.89 -15.20 6.92
CA ALA A 439 1.75 -15.63 7.72
C ALA A 439 1.22 -17.00 7.27
N GLY A 440 1.13 -17.22 5.95
CA GLY A 440 0.75 -18.51 5.37
C GLY A 440 1.68 -19.64 5.80
N VAL A 441 3.00 -19.41 5.75
CA VAL A 441 4.01 -20.40 6.24
C VAL A 441 3.74 -20.77 7.69
N TYR A 442 3.53 -19.79 8.57
CA TYR A 442 3.23 -20.08 9.97
C TYR A 442 1.91 -20.83 10.16
N MET A 443 0.86 -20.44 9.42
CA MET A 443 -0.44 -21.12 9.45
C MET A 443 -0.36 -22.56 8.93
N GLN A 444 0.49 -22.82 7.96
CA GLN A 444 0.70 -24.17 7.42
C GLN A 444 1.59 -25.03 8.34
N THR A 445 2.59 -24.44 8.98
CA THR A 445 3.54 -25.14 9.86
C THR A 445 2.92 -25.53 11.20
N TYR A 446 2.11 -24.61 11.79
CA TYR A 446 1.49 -24.83 13.08
C TYR A 446 -0.01 -25.09 12.93
N GLN A 447 -0.36 -26.32 12.60
CA GLN A 447 -1.76 -26.77 12.45
C GLN A 447 -2.22 -27.61 13.64
N SER A 448 -3.51 -27.58 13.89
CA SER A 448 -4.23 -28.46 14.80
C SER A 448 -5.42 -29.06 14.08
N THR A 449 -5.65 -30.37 14.28
CA THR A 449 -6.78 -31.07 13.68
C THR A 449 -7.93 -31.09 14.66
N ILE A 450 -9.09 -30.66 14.20
CA ILE A 450 -10.37 -30.77 14.94
C ILE A 450 -11.40 -31.47 14.06
N GLU A 451 -12.37 -32.13 14.67
CA GLU A 451 -13.48 -32.74 13.97
C GLU A 451 -14.53 -31.69 13.58
N VAL A 452 -14.75 -31.54 12.27
CA VAL A 452 -15.81 -30.70 11.72
C VAL A 452 -16.70 -31.56 10.84
N ALA A 453 -17.99 -31.66 11.17
CA ALA A 453 -18.96 -32.51 10.47
C ALA A 453 -18.49 -33.98 10.34
N ASN A 454 -17.96 -34.56 11.42
CA ASN A 454 -17.44 -35.96 11.49
C ASN A 454 -16.22 -36.20 10.53
N ARG A 455 -15.47 -35.16 10.18
CA ARG A 455 -14.24 -35.29 9.40
C ARG A 455 -13.08 -34.56 10.10
N PRO A 456 -11.91 -35.20 10.26
CA PRO A 456 -10.74 -34.54 10.78
C PRO A 456 -10.29 -33.46 9.78
N THR A 457 -10.31 -32.20 10.21
CA THR A 457 -9.93 -31.06 9.40
C THR A 457 -8.84 -30.29 10.11
N ALA A 458 -7.75 -29.98 9.38
CA ALA A 458 -6.62 -29.21 9.91
C ALA A 458 -6.88 -27.71 9.74
N PHE A 459 -6.65 -26.96 10.82
CA PHE A 459 -6.73 -25.50 10.85
C PHE A 459 -5.48 -24.91 11.51
N PRO A 460 -5.10 -23.67 11.21
CA PRO A 460 -4.06 -22.96 11.94
C PRO A 460 -4.34 -22.98 13.45
N SER A 461 -3.33 -23.33 14.22
CA SER A 461 -3.43 -23.39 15.69
C SER A 461 -3.25 -21.99 16.32
N MET A 462 -3.61 -21.86 17.60
CA MET A 462 -3.34 -20.62 18.38
C MET A 462 -1.85 -20.28 18.41
N GLN A 463 -0.97 -21.27 18.33
CA GLN A 463 0.47 -21.08 18.21
C GLN A 463 0.87 -20.38 16.90
N ALA A 464 0.21 -20.68 15.77
CA ALA A 464 0.42 -19.98 14.50
C ALA A 464 0.15 -18.49 14.65
N TYR A 465 -1.01 -18.13 15.23
CA TYR A 465 -1.37 -16.72 15.43
C TYR A 465 -0.42 -16.00 16.38
N SER A 466 -0.07 -16.62 17.49
CA SER A 466 0.90 -16.06 18.45
C SER A 466 2.26 -15.82 17.80
N THR A 467 2.73 -16.74 16.94
CA THR A 467 3.99 -16.57 16.21
C THR A 467 3.92 -15.44 15.19
N ILE A 468 2.80 -15.28 14.49
CA ILE A 468 2.55 -14.17 13.55
C ILE A 468 2.60 -12.83 14.31
N PHE A 469 1.87 -12.73 15.42
CA PHE A 469 1.83 -11.48 16.21
C PHE A 469 3.17 -11.15 16.86
N LEU A 470 3.90 -12.16 17.35
CA LEU A 470 5.26 -11.98 17.86
C LEU A 470 6.21 -11.46 16.78
N THR A 471 6.16 -12.03 15.59
CA THR A 471 6.96 -11.55 14.44
C THR A 471 6.63 -10.10 14.10
N ALA A 472 5.35 -9.73 14.12
CA ALA A 472 4.92 -8.33 13.91
C ALA A 472 5.46 -7.39 15.00
N VAL A 473 5.49 -7.82 16.26
CA VAL A 473 6.10 -7.06 17.37
C VAL A 473 7.59 -6.85 17.12
N ILE A 474 8.35 -7.91 16.79
CA ILE A 474 9.79 -7.82 16.53
C ILE A 474 10.08 -6.84 15.40
N LEU A 475 9.38 -6.95 14.29
CA LEU A 475 9.53 -6.06 13.14
C LEU A 475 9.17 -4.61 13.48
N SER A 476 8.12 -4.41 14.27
CA SER A 476 7.71 -3.08 14.70
C SER A 476 8.74 -2.44 15.64
N VAL A 477 9.36 -3.21 16.53
CA VAL A 477 10.48 -2.73 17.39
C VAL A 477 11.67 -2.31 16.51
N VAL A 478 12.01 -3.08 15.47
CA VAL A 478 13.04 -2.70 14.49
C VAL A 478 12.67 -1.36 13.82
N SER A 479 11.40 -1.14 13.49
CA SER A 479 10.93 0.14 12.93
C SER A 479 11.12 1.31 13.90
N VAL A 480 10.87 1.11 15.22
CA VAL A 480 11.15 2.12 16.25
C VAL A 480 12.65 2.44 16.29
N MET A 481 13.50 1.42 16.29
CA MET A 481 14.97 1.62 16.32
C MET A 481 15.44 2.40 15.09
N LEU A 482 14.92 2.08 13.90
CA LEU A 482 15.22 2.82 12.67
C LEU A 482 14.72 4.27 12.73
N ALA A 483 13.55 4.53 13.32
CA ALA A 483 13.02 5.88 13.48
C ALA A 483 13.88 6.73 14.45
N VAL A 484 14.33 6.14 15.54
CA VAL A 484 15.28 6.80 16.47
C VAL A 484 16.62 7.04 15.81
N PHE A 485 17.12 6.07 15.04
CA PHE A 485 18.36 6.23 14.25
C PHE A 485 18.24 7.38 13.23
N LEU A 486 17.11 7.44 12.51
CA LEU A 486 16.82 8.52 11.57
C LEU A 486 16.86 9.87 12.27
N LYS A 487 16.21 10.02 13.44
CA LYS A 487 16.24 11.26 14.24
C LYS A 487 17.67 11.68 14.60
N ARG A 488 18.46 10.74 15.14
CA ARG A 488 19.85 11.01 15.53
C ARG A 488 20.72 11.47 14.35
N ARG A 489 20.47 10.90 13.18
CA ARG A 489 21.20 11.19 11.94
C ARG A 489 20.87 12.57 11.39
N LEU A 490 19.59 12.95 11.39
CA LEU A 490 19.13 14.26 10.92
C LEU A 490 19.56 15.40 11.83
N ASN A 491 19.55 15.17 13.15
CA ASN A 491 20.08 16.16 14.10
C ASN A 491 21.57 16.49 13.86
N LYS A 492 22.38 15.50 13.41
CA LYS A 492 23.79 15.73 13.04
C LYS A 492 23.96 16.49 11.71
N MET A 493 22.93 16.53 10.86
CA MET A 493 22.98 17.18 9.54
C MET A 493 22.48 18.64 9.57
N SER A 494 22.04 19.14 10.73
CA SER A 494 21.52 20.51 10.93
C SER A 494 20.45 20.92 9.91
N ILE A 495 19.52 20.03 9.59
CA ILE A 495 18.38 20.31 8.71
C ILE A 495 17.18 20.66 9.60
N PRO A 496 16.89 21.95 9.87
CA PRO A 496 15.94 22.38 10.89
C PRO A 496 14.49 21.94 10.62
N ASN A 497 14.12 21.78 9.34
CA ASN A 497 12.75 21.52 8.92
C ASN A 497 12.36 20.02 8.89
N LEU A 498 13.30 19.11 9.17
CA LEU A 498 13.06 17.65 9.19
C LEU A 498 13.05 17.06 10.60
N ALA A 499 13.66 17.72 11.56
CA ALA A 499 13.76 17.27 12.96
C ALA A 499 12.57 17.72 13.80
#